data_75fd3239f4f9538861b3b35f94de6301
#
_entry.id   75fd3239f4f9538861b3b35f94de6301
#
_cell.length_a   1.000
_cell.length_b   1.000
_cell.length_c   1.000
_cell.angle_alpha   90.00
_cell.angle_beta   90.00
_cell.angle_gamma   90.00
#
_symmetry.space_group_name_H-M   'P 1'
#
loop_
_entity.id
_entity.type
_entity.pdbx_description
1 polymer ?
#
loop_
_entity_poly.entity_id
_entity_poly.type
_entity_poly.pdbx_seq_one_letter_code
_entity_poly.pdbx_strand_id
1 'polypeptide(L)'
;MTDIRDPELPGLLLRTERDALIPLLRARPDDDFALRTACPGWTVRHVLAHCSAALIRVVEGRVEAGGFTPEENDRDIAERADLSHQQIVDELERGMTEAGPVIAAAAHRWYDGIALGEWVHAGDVREALGVPGAYEGEGLAPALALLAGLTRVRKAQPLLARLDGHDAPLVLGADSPEPAVYTGSAATLIRLVAGRPLTGTRYELSGAREADLLFFG
;
A
#
# COMPACT_ATOMS: atom_id res chain seq x y z
N MET A 1 4.87 -21.36 -14.86
CA MET A 1 3.43 -20.98 -14.82
C MET A 1 3.34 -19.56 -15.31
N THR A 2 2.55 -19.28 -16.35
CA THR A 2 2.27 -17.91 -16.80
C THR A 2 1.56 -17.18 -15.67
N ASP A 3 2.17 -16.12 -15.18
CA ASP A 3 1.59 -15.24 -14.16
C ASP A 3 0.42 -14.48 -14.78
N ILE A 4 -0.78 -15.02 -14.63
CA ILE A 4 -2.01 -14.40 -15.15
C ILE A 4 -2.38 -13.30 -14.19
N ARG A 5 -2.32 -12.04 -14.65
CA ARG A 5 -2.85 -10.89 -13.91
C ARG A 5 -4.33 -11.12 -13.61
N ASP A 6 -4.72 -10.93 -12.36
CA ASP A 6 -6.13 -10.76 -12.00
C ASP A 6 -6.46 -9.25 -12.04
N PRO A 7 -7.19 -8.77 -13.05
CA PRO A 7 -7.48 -7.35 -13.21
C PRO A 7 -8.46 -6.82 -12.16
N GLU A 8 -9.24 -7.69 -11.51
CA GLU A 8 -10.22 -7.30 -10.50
C GLU A 8 -9.59 -7.08 -9.12
N LEU A 9 -8.41 -7.64 -8.89
CA LEU A 9 -7.76 -7.62 -7.58
C LEU A 9 -7.46 -6.22 -7.04
N PRO A 10 -6.94 -5.26 -7.84
CA PRO A 10 -6.75 -3.88 -7.38
C PRO A 10 -8.06 -3.21 -6.95
N GLY A 11 -9.13 -3.38 -7.76
CA GLY A 11 -10.45 -2.84 -7.45
C GLY A 11 -11.07 -3.47 -6.20
N LEU A 12 -10.87 -4.79 -5.99
CA LEU A 12 -11.28 -5.45 -4.76
C LEU A 12 -10.58 -4.83 -3.54
N LEU A 13 -9.26 -4.68 -3.61
CA LEU A 13 -8.48 -4.12 -2.51
C LEU A 13 -8.92 -2.69 -2.16
N LEU A 14 -9.10 -1.82 -3.17
CA LEU A 14 -9.57 -0.45 -2.96
C LEU A 14 -10.97 -0.39 -2.31
N ARG A 15 -11.91 -1.23 -2.77
CA ARG A 15 -13.26 -1.28 -2.16
C ARG A 15 -13.23 -1.77 -0.72
N THR A 16 -12.49 -2.86 -0.46
CA THR A 16 -12.33 -3.40 0.89
C THR A 16 -11.74 -2.35 1.84
N GLU A 17 -10.72 -1.63 1.36
CA GLU A 17 -10.09 -0.58 2.15
C GLU A 17 -11.00 0.63 2.35
N ARG A 18 -11.72 1.07 1.33
CA ARG A 18 -12.72 2.13 1.44
C ARG A 18 -13.73 1.83 2.56
N ASP A 19 -14.29 0.62 2.53
CA ASP A 19 -15.35 0.22 3.46
C ASP A 19 -14.86 0.13 4.91
N ALA A 20 -13.56 -0.11 5.13
CA ALA A 20 -12.92 -0.12 6.44
C ALA A 20 -12.44 1.26 6.90
N LEU A 21 -11.77 2.02 6.02
CA LEU A 21 -11.06 3.24 6.38
C LEU A 21 -11.98 4.47 6.44
N ILE A 22 -12.88 4.66 5.47
CA ILE A 22 -13.69 5.88 5.38
C ILE A 22 -14.59 6.09 6.61
N PRO A 23 -15.34 5.09 7.12
CA PRO A 23 -16.09 5.25 8.36
C PRO A 23 -15.21 5.58 9.57
N LEU A 24 -14.02 4.97 9.65
CA LEU A 24 -13.04 5.25 10.69
C LEU A 24 -12.63 6.73 10.67
N LEU A 25 -12.24 7.26 9.50
CA LEU A 25 -11.79 8.63 9.34
C LEU A 25 -12.89 9.65 9.67
N ARG A 26 -14.12 9.39 9.22
CA ARG A 26 -15.27 10.27 9.49
C ARG A 26 -15.65 10.37 10.97
N ALA A 27 -15.27 9.37 11.76
CA ALA A 27 -15.50 9.35 13.20
C ALA A 27 -14.37 10.02 14.02
N ARG A 28 -13.28 10.50 13.38
CA ARG A 28 -12.13 11.07 14.07
C ARG A 28 -12.24 12.59 14.26
N PRO A 29 -11.79 13.11 15.41
CA PRO A 29 -11.64 14.54 15.60
C PRO A 29 -10.52 15.11 14.72
N ASP A 30 -10.59 16.39 14.41
CA ASP A 30 -9.64 17.08 13.55
C ASP A 30 -8.17 16.97 14.03
N ASP A 31 -7.94 16.93 15.33
CA ASP A 31 -6.61 16.81 15.92
C ASP A 31 -5.90 15.49 15.54
N ASP A 32 -6.65 14.42 15.30
CA ASP A 32 -6.08 13.13 14.90
C ASP A 32 -5.39 13.20 13.52
N PHE A 33 -5.79 14.12 12.66
CA PHE A 33 -5.18 14.30 11.33
C PHE A 33 -3.78 14.94 11.39
N ALA A 34 -3.39 15.50 12.54
CA ALA A 34 -2.03 16.00 12.77
C ALA A 34 -1.06 14.94 13.32
N LEU A 35 -1.55 13.75 13.68
CA LEU A 35 -0.72 12.64 14.16
C LEU A 35 0.32 12.22 13.12
N ARG A 36 1.55 11.92 13.59
CA ARG A 36 2.63 11.43 12.73
C ARG A 36 2.40 9.98 12.37
N THR A 37 2.63 9.65 11.10
CA THR A 37 2.52 8.28 10.58
C THR A 37 3.87 7.58 10.51
N ALA A 38 3.87 6.29 10.17
CA ALA A 38 5.07 5.52 9.85
C ALA A 38 5.76 5.99 8.55
N CYS A 39 5.04 6.73 7.70
CA CYS A 39 5.61 7.36 6.50
C CYS A 39 6.48 8.56 6.92
N PRO A 40 7.79 8.56 6.63
CA PRO A 40 8.69 9.58 7.13
C PRO A 40 8.28 11.02 6.74
N GLY A 41 8.19 11.90 7.73
CA GLY A 41 7.85 13.31 7.53
C GLY A 41 6.36 13.61 7.38
N TRP A 42 5.48 12.59 7.25
CA TRP A 42 4.08 12.77 6.95
C TRP A 42 3.17 12.60 8.17
N THR A 43 2.13 13.42 8.24
CA THR A 43 1.00 13.26 9.15
C THR A 43 -0.11 12.44 8.49
N VAL A 44 -1.11 12.04 9.25
CA VAL A 44 -2.34 11.41 8.72
C VAL A 44 -2.91 12.27 7.59
N ARG A 45 -3.06 13.59 7.79
CA ARG A 45 -3.53 14.51 6.75
C ARG A 45 -2.69 14.44 5.47
N HIS A 46 -1.36 14.42 5.59
CA HIS A 46 -0.47 14.37 4.42
C HIS A 46 -0.63 13.08 3.64
N VAL A 47 -0.70 11.94 4.34
CA VAL A 47 -0.96 10.64 3.71
C VAL A 47 -2.28 10.65 2.95
N LEU A 48 -3.37 11.11 3.58
CA LEU A 48 -4.70 11.15 2.94
C LEU A 48 -4.74 12.11 1.74
N ALA A 49 -4.07 13.26 1.82
CA ALA A 49 -3.98 14.21 0.73
C ALA A 49 -3.22 13.63 -0.48
N HIS A 50 -2.11 12.91 -0.24
CA HIS A 50 -1.38 12.20 -1.28
C HIS A 50 -2.24 11.09 -1.90
N CYS A 51 -2.84 10.23 -1.08
CA CYS A 51 -3.66 9.11 -1.53
C CYS A 51 -4.86 9.58 -2.37
N SER A 52 -5.60 10.58 -1.88
CA SER A 52 -6.72 11.14 -2.64
C SER A 52 -6.28 11.70 -3.99
N ALA A 53 -5.17 12.44 -4.03
CA ALA A 53 -4.59 12.96 -5.26
C ALA A 53 -4.23 11.86 -6.25
N ALA A 54 -3.53 10.84 -5.77
CA ALA A 54 -3.07 9.71 -6.58
C ALA A 54 -4.25 9.01 -7.26
N LEU A 55 -5.29 8.69 -6.48
CA LEU A 55 -6.48 8.01 -7.01
C LEU A 55 -7.29 8.90 -7.97
N ILE A 56 -7.43 10.20 -7.69
CA ILE A 56 -8.11 11.11 -8.61
C ILE A 56 -7.34 11.24 -9.93
N ARG A 57 -6.01 11.28 -9.90
CA ARG A 57 -5.21 11.24 -11.15
C ARG A 57 -5.46 9.95 -11.95
N VAL A 58 -5.62 8.80 -11.27
CA VAL A 58 -6.01 7.55 -11.94
C VAL A 58 -7.37 7.70 -12.61
N VAL A 59 -8.38 8.15 -11.87
CA VAL A 59 -9.76 8.33 -12.38
C VAL A 59 -9.80 9.25 -13.58
N GLU A 60 -9.02 10.32 -13.58
CA GLU A 60 -8.96 11.32 -14.63
C GLU A 60 -7.97 11.00 -15.75
N GLY A 61 -7.28 9.85 -15.70
CA GLY A 61 -6.30 9.43 -16.70
C GLY A 61 -5.08 10.35 -16.78
N ARG A 62 -4.71 11.01 -15.68
CA ARG A 62 -3.59 11.97 -15.59
C ARG A 62 -2.33 11.40 -14.93
N VAL A 63 -2.26 10.08 -14.75
CA VAL A 63 -1.07 9.45 -14.15
C VAL A 63 0.01 9.30 -15.22
N GLU A 64 1.14 9.92 -15.00
CA GLU A 64 2.32 9.82 -15.87
C GLU A 64 3.18 8.61 -15.50
N ALA A 65 3.89 8.07 -16.51
CA ALA A 65 4.85 6.99 -16.27
C ALA A 65 6.02 7.51 -15.41
N GLY A 66 6.28 6.85 -14.28
CA GLY A 66 7.27 7.29 -13.30
C GLY A 66 6.71 8.24 -12.24
N GLY A 67 5.39 8.45 -12.23
CA GLY A 67 4.69 9.23 -11.20
C GLY A 67 4.97 8.76 -9.76
N PHE A 68 4.61 9.62 -8.80
CA PHE A 68 4.88 9.44 -7.36
C PHE A 68 6.33 9.71 -6.95
N THR A 69 7.02 10.63 -7.66
CA THR A 69 8.29 11.17 -7.16
C THR A 69 8.07 11.98 -5.88
N PRO A 70 9.10 12.19 -5.04
CA PRO A 70 8.98 13.06 -3.87
C PRO A 70 8.38 14.43 -4.18
N GLU A 71 8.76 15.05 -5.31
CA GLU A 71 8.28 16.36 -5.75
C GLU A 71 6.80 16.33 -6.14
N GLU A 72 6.33 15.24 -6.75
CA GLU A 72 4.90 15.07 -7.08
C GLU A 72 4.07 14.82 -5.81
N ASN A 73 4.59 14.03 -4.88
CA ASN A 73 3.96 13.78 -3.59
C ASN A 73 3.81 15.09 -2.78
N ASP A 74 4.85 15.94 -2.77
CA ASP A 74 4.79 17.26 -2.12
C ASP A 74 3.77 18.16 -2.80
N ARG A 75 3.66 18.10 -4.12
CA ARG A 75 2.64 18.84 -4.88
C ARG A 75 1.23 18.38 -4.54
N ASP A 76 0.99 17.06 -4.49
CA ASP A 76 -0.31 16.48 -4.10
C ASP A 76 -0.79 17.01 -2.75
N ILE A 77 0.13 17.07 -1.78
CA ILE A 77 -0.12 17.60 -0.43
C ILE A 77 -0.42 19.11 -0.48
N ALA A 78 0.40 19.87 -1.22
CA ALA A 78 0.26 21.32 -1.33
C ALA A 78 -1.06 21.73 -2.01
N GLU A 79 -1.47 21.04 -3.06
CA GLU A 79 -2.74 21.30 -3.77
C GLU A 79 -3.99 21.10 -2.89
N ARG A 80 -3.85 20.34 -1.80
CA ARG A 80 -4.93 20.07 -0.86
C ARG A 80 -4.81 20.81 0.48
N ALA A 81 -3.87 21.76 0.56
CA ALA A 81 -3.60 22.48 1.79
C ALA A 81 -4.83 23.23 2.34
N ASP A 82 -5.64 23.81 1.46
CA ASP A 82 -6.83 24.58 1.82
C ASP A 82 -8.11 23.73 1.96
N LEU A 83 -8.06 22.42 1.66
CA LEU A 83 -9.20 21.53 1.84
C LEU A 83 -9.41 21.21 3.32
N SER A 84 -10.65 21.10 3.77
CA SER A 84 -10.95 20.51 5.07
C SER A 84 -10.63 19.02 5.10
N HIS A 85 -10.48 18.42 6.29
CA HIS A 85 -10.27 16.98 6.43
C HIS A 85 -11.39 16.18 5.77
N GLN A 86 -12.64 16.62 5.94
CA GLN A 86 -13.79 15.97 5.30
C GLN A 86 -13.74 16.02 3.77
N GLN A 87 -13.32 17.13 3.18
CA GLN A 87 -13.16 17.23 1.73
C GLN A 87 -12.08 16.28 1.20
N ILE A 88 -10.97 16.11 1.92
CA ILE A 88 -9.93 15.13 1.58
C ILE A 88 -10.48 13.70 1.69
N VAL A 89 -11.24 13.39 2.75
CA VAL A 89 -11.86 12.07 2.96
C VAL A 89 -12.91 11.78 1.87
N ASP A 90 -13.72 12.76 1.47
CA ASP A 90 -14.71 12.61 0.40
C ASP A 90 -14.02 12.37 -0.96
N GLU A 91 -12.92 13.08 -1.24
CA GLU A 91 -12.11 12.86 -2.44
C GLU A 91 -11.47 11.47 -2.45
N LEU A 92 -10.94 11.01 -1.31
CA LEU A 92 -10.37 9.67 -1.15
C LEU A 92 -11.42 8.59 -1.38
N GLU A 93 -12.62 8.72 -0.79
CA GLU A 93 -13.72 7.78 -0.98
C GLU A 93 -14.12 7.67 -2.46
N ARG A 94 -14.23 8.82 -3.14
CA ARG A 94 -14.50 8.87 -4.58
C ARG A 94 -13.40 8.14 -5.35
N GLY A 95 -12.13 8.42 -5.05
CA GLY A 95 -10.99 7.79 -5.70
C GLY A 95 -10.99 6.26 -5.52
N MET A 96 -11.17 5.78 -4.28
CA MET A 96 -11.26 4.34 -3.97
C MET A 96 -12.45 3.65 -4.66
N THR A 97 -13.52 4.40 -4.94
CA THR A 97 -14.71 3.87 -5.62
C THR A 97 -14.51 3.76 -7.13
N GLU A 98 -13.91 4.79 -7.75
CA GLU A 98 -13.88 4.96 -9.20
C GLU A 98 -12.59 4.44 -9.85
N ALA A 99 -11.46 4.36 -9.12
CA ALA A 99 -10.17 3.99 -9.72
C ALA A 99 -10.06 2.51 -10.10
N GLY A 100 -10.76 1.60 -9.41
CA GLY A 100 -10.66 0.15 -9.65
C GLY A 100 -10.88 -0.25 -11.12
N PRO A 101 -11.98 0.13 -11.77
CA PRO A 101 -12.22 -0.17 -13.18
C PRO A 101 -11.17 0.44 -14.12
N VAL A 102 -10.63 1.62 -13.82
CA VAL A 102 -9.58 2.27 -14.61
C VAL A 102 -8.28 1.46 -14.53
N ILE A 103 -7.90 1.04 -13.31
CA ILE A 103 -6.73 0.17 -13.09
C ILE A 103 -6.91 -1.16 -13.80
N ALA A 104 -8.09 -1.78 -13.71
CA ALA A 104 -8.39 -3.06 -14.35
C ALA A 104 -8.22 -2.99 -15.88
N ALA A 105 -8.68 -1.91 -16.51
CA ALA A 105 -8.58 -1.67 -17.95
C ALA A 105 -7.17 -1.28 -18.41
N ALA A 106 -6.28 -0.86 -17.50
CA ALA A 106 -4.94 -0.43 -17.86
C ALA A 106 -4.08 -1.58 -18.40
N ALA A 107 -3.39 -1.37 -19.52
CA ALA A 107 -2.50 -2.36 -20.12
C ALA A 107 -1.25 -2.62 -19.25
N HIS A 108 -0.84 -1.64 -18.46
CA HIS A 108 0.39 -1.69 -17.67
C HIS A 108 0.12 -2.10 -16.22
N ARG A 109 0.72 -3.19 -15.80
CA ARG A 109 0.57 -3.74 -14.42
C ARG A 109 1.11 -2.84 -13.31
N TRP A 110 1.90 -1.82 -13.62
CA TRP A 110 2.37 -0.90 -12.59
C TRP A 110 1.22 -0.11 -11.92
N TYR A 111 0.07 0.06 -12.60
CA TYR A 111 -1.14 0.62 -11.99
C TYR A 111 -1.65 -0.23 -10.81
N ASP A 112 -1.43 -1.54 -10.83
CA ASP A 112 -1.78 -2.43 -9.71
C ASP A 112 -1.04 -2.03 -8.43
N GLY A 113 0.16 -1.45 -8.58
CA GLY A 113 0.98 -0.93 -7.48
C GLY A 113 0.35 0.26 -6.76
N ILE A 114 -0.52 1.03 -7.44
CA ILE A 114 -1.24 2.15 -6.82
C ILE A 114 -2.19 1.61 -5.74
N ALA A 115 -3.02 0.62 -6.07
CA ALA A 115 -3.93 0.01 -5.10
C ALA A 115 -3.19 -0.60 -3.90
N LEU A 116 -2.04 -1.23 -4.13
CA LEU A 116 -1.20 -1.75 -3.05
C LEU A 116 -0.62 -0.62 -2.20
N GLY A 117 -0.14 0.46 -2.81
CA GLY A 117 0.35 1.66 -2.12
C GLY A 117 -0.72 2.30 -1.23
N GLU A 118 -1.93 2.45 -1.75
CA GLU A 118 -3.09 2.96 -0.99
C GLU A 118 -3.36 2.12 0.25
N TRP A 119 -3.34 0.79 0.12
CA TRP A 119 -3.55 -0.11 1.25
C TRP A 119 -2.44 -0.02 2.29
N VAL A 120 -1.17 0.12 1.86
CA VAL A 120 -0.03 0.33 2.77
C VAL A 120 -0.20 1.66 3.52
N HIS A 121 -0.54 2.73 2.83
CA HIS A 121 -0.77 4.04 3.43
C HIS A 121 -1.97 4.04 4.39
N ALA A 122 -3.02 3.29 4.08
CA ALA A 122 -4.12 3.09 5.02
C ALA A 122 -3.66 2.38 6.31
N GLY A 123 -2.71 1.44 6.20
CA GLY A 123 -2.00 0.85 7.33
C GLY A 123 -1.24 1.89 8.15
N ASP A 124 -0.47 2.77 7.50
CA ASP A 124 0.25 3.89 8.14
C ASP A 124 -0.71 4.79 8.95
N VAL A 125 -1.89 5.08 8.37
CA VAL A 125 -2.93 5.89 9.01
C VAL A 125 -3.55 5.16 10.21
N ARG A 126 -3.97 3.89 10.05
CA ARG A 126 -4.53 3.10 11.15
C ARG A 126 -3.56 2.99 12.33
N GLU A 127 -2.29 2.78 12.05
CA GLU A 127 -1.26 2.74 13.09
C GLU A 127 -1.15 4.07 13.84
N ALA A 128 -1.09 5.20 13.13
CA ALA A 128 -1.03 6.52 13.74
C ALA A 128 -2.26 6.81 14.61
N LEU A 129 -3.43 6.30 14.21
CA LEU A 129 -4.69 6.40 14.96
C LEU A 129 -4.82 5.38 16.10
N GLY A 130 -3.80 4.54 16.34
CA GLY A 130 -3.80 3.54 17.40
C GLY A 130 -4.76 2.37 17.17
N VAL A 131 -5.13 2.10 15.92
CA VAL A 131 -6.03 0.99 15.57
C VAL A 131 -5.24 -0.33 15.60
N PRO A 132 -5.66 -1.33 16.38
CA PRO A 132 -5.02 -2.64 16.38
C PRO A 132 -5.06 -3.29 15.00
N GLY A 133 -4.01 -4.05 14.65
CA GLY A 133 -3.94 -4.77 13.36
C GLY A 133 -3.86 -3.83 12.15
N ALA A 134 -3.10 -2.74 12.25
CA ALA A 134 -3.04 -1.66 11.25
C ALA A 134 -2.79 -2.13 9.80
N TYR A 135 -2.01 -3.20 9.60
CA TYR A 135 -1.71 -3.82 8.30
C TYR A 135 -2.33 -5.22 8.17
N GLU A 136 -3.49 -5.41 8.75
CA GLU A 136 -4.22 -6.68 8.78
C GLU A 136 -5.65 -6.47 8.22
N GLY A 137 -6.55 -7.46 8.44
CA GLY A 137 -7.95 -7.39 8.02
C GLY A 137 -8.19 -8.00 6.64
N GLU A 138 -9.38 -7.74 6.10
CA GLU A 138 -9.85 -8.36 4.84
C GLU A 138 -9.00 -7.98 3.62
N GLY A 139 -8.36 -6.82 3.64
CA GLY A 139 -7.45 -6.36 2.57
C GLY A 139 -6.10 -7.07 2.53
N LEU A 140 -5.70 -7.82 3.57
CA LEU A 140 -4.37 -8.42 3.64
C LEU A 140 -4.14 -9.46 2.53
N ALA A 141 -5.06 -10.39 2.33
CA ALA A 141 -4.90 -11.45 1.32
C ALA A 141 -4.79 -10.87 -0.12
N PRO A 142 -5.67 -9.97 -0.58
CA PRO A 142 -5.49 -9.31 -1.87
C PRO A 142 -4.22 -8.45 -1.95
N ALA A 143 -3.79 -7.79 -0.88
CA ALA A 143 -2.54 -7.02 -0.85
C ALA A 143 -1.31 -7.93 -1.04
N LEU A 144 -1.25 -9.06 -0.36
CA LEU A 144 -0.17 -10.06 -0.53
C LEU A 144 -0.15 -10.64 -1.94
N ALA A 145 -1.31 -10.90 -2.54
CA ALA A 145 -1.41 -11.38 -3.92
C ALA A 145 -0.91 -10.33 -4.93
N LEU A 146 -1.27 -9.05 -4.76
CA LEU A 146 -0.74 -7.95 -5.56
C LEU A 146 0.77 -7.80 -5.40
N LEU A 147 1.29 -7.84 -4.17
CA LEU A 147 2.72 -7.77 -3.88
C LEU A 147 3.47 -8.89 -4.60
N ALA A 148 2.97 -10.13 -4.54
CA ALA A 148 3.59 -11.27 -5.22
C ALA A 148 3.64 -11.07 -6.75
N GLY A 149 2.54 -10.65 -7.36
CA GLY A 149 2.48 -10.38 -8.79
C GLY A 149 3.41 -9.25 -9.22
N LEU A 150 3.41 -8.14 -8.49
CA LEU A 150 4.20 -6.95 -8.80
C LEU A 150 5.71 -7.19 -8.62
N THR A 151 6.13 -7.85 -7.53
CA THR A 151 7.54 -8.17 -7.29
C THR A 151 8.09 -9.11 -8.35
N ARG A 152 7.28 -10.06 -8.85
CA ARG A 152 7.66 -10.96 -9.96
C ARG A 152 7.87 -10.19 -11.27
N VAL A 153 6.93 -9.28 -11.62
CA VAL A 153 7.06 -8.45 -12.84
C VAL A 153 8.29 -7.55 -12.79
N ARG A 154 8.58 -6.96 -11.63
CA ARG A 154 9.78 -6.14 -11.43
C ARG A 154 11.07 -6.94 -11.32
N LYS A 155 10.99 -8.30 -11.29
CA LYS A 155 12.14 -9.19 -11.03
C LYS A 155 12.89 -8.78 -9.75
N ALA A 156 12.13 -8.44 -8.71
CA ALA A 156 12.67 -8.07 -7.41
C ALA A 156 13.48 -9.21 -6.80
N GLN A 157 14.16 -8.93 -5.67
CA GLN A 157 14.91 -9.94 -4.91
C GLN A 157 14.03 -11.16 -4.62
N PRO A 158 14.46 -12.37 -5.00
CA PRO A 158 13.73 -13.60 -4.71
C PRO A 158 13.59 -13.81 -3.20
N LEU A 159 12.34 -14.02 -2.75
CA LEU A 159 12.04 -14.23 -1.33
C LEU A 159 10.98 -15.32 -1.16
N LEU A 160 11.24 -16.26 -0.27
CA LEU A 160 10.27 -17.22 0.25
C LEU A 160 9.83 -16.75 1.64
N ALA A 161 8.62 -16.22 1.76
CA ALA A 161 8.09 -15.72 3.02
C ALA A 161 7.19 -16.77 3.69
N ARG A 162 7.61 -17.28 4.85
CA ARG A 162 6.83 -18.13 5.73
C ARG A 162 6.10 -17.23 6.71
N LEU A 163 4.80 -17.08 6.48
CA LEU A 163 3.97 -16.14 7.23
C LEU A 163 3.27 -16.87 8.38
N ASP A 164 3.25 -16.24 9.56
CA ASP A 164 2.55 -16.75 10.73
C ASP A 164 1.08 -16.99 10.40
N GLY A 165 0.57 -18.18 10.75
CA GLY A 165 -0.83 -18.55 10.50
C GLY A 165 -1.17 -18.92 9.05
N HIS A 166 -0.18 -19.03 8.14
CA HIS A 166 -0.37 -19.46 6.76
C HIS A 166 0.30 -20.81 6.51
N ASP A 167 -0.42 -21.76 5.91
CA ASP A 167 0.09 -23.11 5.63
C ASP A 167 1.11 -23.13 4.49
N ALA A 168 0.93 -22.27 3.49
CA ALA A 168 1.79 -22.19 2.32
C ALA A 168 2.65 -20.92 2.35
N PRO A 169 3.93 -21.01 1.95
CA PRO A 169 4.78 -19.83 1.87
C PRO A 169 4.35 -18.92 0.71
N LEU A 170 4.51 -17.61 0.92
CA LEU A 170 4.36 -16.61 -0.12
C LEU A 170 5.68 -16.48 -0.89
N VAL A 171 5.61 -16.57 -2.23
CA VAL A 171 6.77 -16.42 -3.11
C VAL A 171 6.76 -15.03 -3.72
N LEU A 172 7.82 -14.25 -3.48
CA LEU A 172 8.01 -12.91 -4.01
C LEU A 172 9.24 -12.85 -4.92
N GLY A 173 9.23 -11.92 -5.85
CA GLY A 173 10.37 -11.63 -6.74
C GLY A 173 10.52 -12.61 -7.89
N ALA A 174 11.74 -12.66 -8.45
CA ALA A 174 12.08 -13.56 -9.56
C ALA A 174 12.16 -15.02 -9.11
N ASP A 175 11.97 -15.94 -10.05
CA ASP A 175 12.22 -17.37 -9.78
C ASP A 175 13.72 -17.58 -9.46
N SER A 176 13.99 -18.31 -8.37
CA SER A 176 15.35 -18.64 -7.93
C SER A 176 15.39 -20.01 -7.25
N PRO A 177 16.43 -20.82 -7.49
CA PRO A 177 16.64 -22.06 -6.76
C PRO A 177 17.05 -21.81 -5.29
N GLU A 178 17.60 -20.63 -4.99
CA GLU A 178 18.08 -20.23 -3.67
C GLU A 178 17.51 -18.85 -3.31
N PRO A 179 16.20 -18.74 -3.03
CA PRO A 179 15.60 -17.48 -2.59
C PRO A 179 16.07 -17.13 -1.18
N ALA A 180 16.08 -15.84 -0.85
CA ALA A 180 16.13 -15.43 0.55
C ALA A 180 14.91 -15.97 1.29
N VAL A 181 15.01 -16.11 2.62
CA VAL A 181 13.92 -16.63 3.44
C VAL A 181 13.55 -15.61 4.51
N TYR A 182 12.27 -15.31 4.58
CA TYR A 182 11.62 -14.54 5.63
C TYR A 182 10.73 -15.45 6.46
N THR A 183 10.73 -15.27 7.80
CA THR A 183 9.78 -15.92 8.71
C THR A 183 9.26 -14.87 9.70
N GLY A 184 7.94 -14.74 9.80
CA GLY A 184 7.29 -13.77 10.69
C GLY A 184 5.87 -13.42 10.23
N SER A 185 5.28 -12.40 10.86
CA SER A 185 3.92 -11.98 10.51
C SER A 185 3.85 -11.32 9.11
N ALA A 186 2.69 -11.41 8.47
CA ALA A 186 2.42 -10.72 7.20
C ALA A 186 2.51 -9.20 7.36
N ALA A 187 2.02 -8.65 8.47
CA ALA A 187 2.09 -7.22 8.77
C ALA A 187 3.56 -6.73 8.84
N THR A 188 4.45 -7.51 9.44
CA THR A 188 5.90 -7.18 9.48
C THR A 188 6.53 -7.26 8.09
N LEU A 189 6.16 -8.25 7.26
CA LEU A 189 6.63 -8.32 5.88
C LEU A 189 6.20 -7.09 5.06
N ILE A 190 4.95 -6.66 5.20
CA ILE A 190 4.44 -5.44 4.53
C ILE A 190 5.24 -4.21 4.96
N ARG A 191 5.48 -4.05 6.27
CA ARG A 191 6.32 -2.95 6.77
C ARG A 191 7.73 -2.99 6.18
N LEU A 192 8.34 -4.16 6.14
CA LEU A 192 9.68 -4.37 5.59
C LEU A 192 9.75 -3.92 4.13
N VAL A 193 8.87 -4.43 3.28
CA VAL A 193 8.88 -4.10 1.84
C VAL A 193 8.46 -2.65 1.56
N ALA A 194 7.73 -2.03 2.48
CA ALA A 194 7.33 -0.63 2.39
C ALA A 194 8.31 0.34 3.06
N GLY A 195 9.43 -0.14 3.61
CA GLY A 195 10.43 0.70 4.27
C GLY A 195 9.91 1.37 5.56
N ARG A 196 8.94 0.74 6.24
CA ARG A 196 8.38 1.25 7.49
C ARG A 196 9.21 0.79 8.70
N PRO A 197 9.18 1.54 9.82
CA PRO A 197 9.91 1.14 11.02
C PRO A 197 9.52 -0.26 11.50
N LEU A 198 10.53 -1.09 11.82
CA LEU A 198 10.36 -2.46 12.29
C LEU A 198 10.51 -2.59 13.81
N THR A 199 10.63 -1.46 14.53
CA THR A 199 10.76 -1.44 15.98
C THR A 199 9.57 -2.16 16.64
N GLY A 200 9.87 -3.09 17.54
CA GLY A 200 8.84 -3.88 18.24
C GLY A 200 8.28 -5.05 17.45
N THR A 201 8.69 -5.26 16.20
CA THR A 201 8.32 -6.44 15.41
C THR A 201 9.31 -7.60 15.65
N ARG A 202 8.88 -8.83 15.33
CA ARG A 202 9.72 -10.03 15.38
C ARG A 202 9.67 -10.73 14.03
N TYR A 203 10.83 -11.02 13.48
CA TYR A 203 10.96 -11.78 12.23
C TYR A 203 12.39 -12.34 12.12
N GLU A 204 12.58 -13.25 11.19
CA GLU A 204 13.88 -13.75 10.78
C GLU A 204 14.04 -13.52 9.27
N LEU A 205 15.21 -13.07 8.85
CA LEU A 205 15.57 -12.88 7.44
C LEU A 205 16.94 -13.47 7.18
N SER A 206 17.04 -14.29 6.15
CA SER A 206 18.31 -14.88 5.69
C SER A 206 18.42 -14.83 4.17
N GLY A 207 19.65 -14.73 3.67
CA GLY A 207 19.93 -14.71 2.23
C GLY A 207 19.69 -13.34 1.53
N ALA A 208 19.25 -12.31 2.25
CA ALA A 208 19.13 -10.93 1.76
C ALA A 208 19.27 -9.93 2.92
N ARG A 209 19.50 -8.67 2.61
CA ARG A 209 19.38 -7.55 3.57
C ARG A 209 17.99 -6.94 3.46
N GLU A 210 17.50 -6.30 4.50
CA GLU A 210 16.21 -5.57 4.50
C GLU A 210 16.13 -4.56 3.32
N ALA A 211 17.22 -3.83 3.07
CA ALA A 211 17.29 -2.85 1.99
C ALA A 211 17.13 -3.48 0.58
N ASP A 212 17.43 -4.76 0.40
CA ASP A 212 17.29 -5.45 -0.87
C ASP A 212 15.82 -5.84 -1.15
N LEU A 213 14.96 -5.75 -0.14
CA LEU A 213 13.53 -6.11 -0.20
C LEU A 213 12.60 -4.91 -0.36
N LEU A 214 13.12 -3.69 -0.32
CA LEU A 214 12.30 -2.48 -0.46
C LEU A 214 11.60 -2.47 -1.83
N PHE A 215 10.29 -2.32 -1.80
CA PHE A 215 9.45 -2.29 -2.98
C PHE A 215 8.93 -0.88 -3.29
N PHE A 216 8.61 -0.11 -2.25
CA PHE A 216 8.24 1.30 -2.32
C PHE A 216 9.42 2.13 -1.84
N GLY A 217 10.05 2.85 -2.73
CA GLY A 217 11.21 3.70 -2.44
C GLY A 217 11.25 4.89 -3.35
#